data_3ea7d3572486b6e4653c1d051651eca3
#
_entry.id   3ea7d3572486b6e4653c1d051651eca3
#
_cell.length_a   1.000
_cell.length_b   1.000
_cell.length_c   1.000
_cell.angle_alpha   90.00
_cell.angle_beta   90.00
_cell.angle_gamma   90.00
#
_symmetry.space_group_name_H-M   'P 1'
#
loop_
_entity.id
_entity.type
_entity.pdbx_description
1 polymer ?
#
loop_
_entity_poly.entity_id
_entity_poly.type
_entity_poly.pdbx_seq_one_letter_code
_entity_poly.pdbx_strand_id
1 'polypeptide(L)'
;MELKMSASYDATPEEVFAIVTDTAFREQACEKTKALSYDVTVSASGTDTVVRVSRKMEATDIPDMARKFVGETLTVVQTETWHAAAADGSRTADVAGEIANTPVTLKGTARIARDGAQTVQAIDLDVKVAVPLIGKKMEPFVVDAIRSGLQKEHDLGHDWAGK
;
A
#
# COMPACT_ATOMS: atom_id res chain seq x y z
N MET A 1 10.22 -10.74 -4.58
CA MET A 1 9.11 -11.67 -4.30
C MET A 1 7.80 -11.00 -4.64
N GLU A 2 6.95 -11.67 -5.39
CA GLU A 2 5.66 -11.12 -5.79
C GLU A 2 4.65 -11.17 -4.65
N LEU A 3 3.83 -10.12 -4.60
CA LEU A 3 2.65 -10.05 -3.74
C LEU A 3 1.46 -9.63 -4.59
N LYS A 4 0.44 -10.47 -4.66
CA LYS A 4 -0.81 -10.17 -5.35
C LYS A 4 -1.95 -10.23 -4.36
N MET A 5 -2.76 -9.19 -4.33
CA MET A 5 -3.96 -9.11 -3.50
C MET A 5 -5.08 -8.45 -4.26
N SER A 6 -6.30 -8.80 -3.90
CA SER A 6 -7.48 -8.13 -4.42
C SER A 6 -8.56 -8.03 -3.35
N ALA A 7 -9.41 -7.02 -3.46
CA ALA A 7 -10.57 -6.83 -2.62
C ALA A 7 -11.75 -6.40 -3.49
N SER A 8 -12.94 -6.88 -3.16
CA SER A 8 -14.18 -6.53 -3.84
C SER A 8 -14.99 -5.58 -2.97
N TYR A 9 -15.61 -4.59 -3.59
CA TYR A 9 -16.41 -3.57 -2.90
C TYR A 9 -17.79 -3.47 -3.56
N ASP A 10 -18.82 -3.31 -2.74
CA ASP A 10 -20.18 -2.98 -3.20
C ASP A 10 -20.27 -1.48 -3.45
N ALA A 11 -19.53 -0.99 -4.44
CA ALA A 11 -19.39 0.41 -4.76
C ALA A 11 -18.97 0.54 -6.23
N THR A 12 -19.13 1.74 -6.78
CA THR A 12 -18.63 2.01 -8.15
C THR A 12 -17.10 2.21 -8.15
N PRO A 13 -16.43 2.07 -9.30
CA PRO A 13 -15.01 2.39 -9.39
C PRO A 13 -14.67 3.80 -8.92
N GLU A 14 -15.54 4.77 -9.21
CA GLU A 14 -15.36 6.16 -8.76
C GLU A 14 -15.43 6.29 -7.24
N GLU A 15 -16.37 5.59 -6.60
CA GLU A 15 -16.49 5.58 -5.15
C GLU A 15 -15.28 4.91 -4.49
N VAL A 16 -14.80 3.80 -5.03
CA VAL A 16 -13.59 3.14 -4.51
C VAL A 16 -12.37 4.04 -4.69
N PHE A 17 -12.23 4.68 -5.85
CA PHE A 17 -11.15 5.64 -6.09
C PHE A 17 -11.21 6.81 -5.09
N ALA A 18 -12.39 7.35 -4.82
CA ALA A 18 -12.56 8.41 -3.84
C ALA A 18 -12.12 7.98 -2.44
N ILE A 19 -12.38 6.74 -2.05
CA ILE A 19 -11.94 6.19 -0.76
C ILE A 19 -10.41 6.10 -0.71
N VAL A 20 -9.78 5.46 -1.68
CA VAL A 20 -8.33 5.20 -1.65
C VAL A 20 -7.49 6.47 -1.81
N THR A 21 -8.08 7.54 -2.32
CA THR A 21 -7.43 8.85 -2.43
C THR A 21 -7.88 9.86 -1.37
N ASP A 22 -8.66 9.42 -0.41
CA ASP A 22 -9.11 10.27 0.69
C ASP A 22 -8.05 10.34 1.80
N THR A 23 -7.65 11.53 2.18
CA THR A 23 -6.62 11.74 3.21
C THR A 23 -7.03 11.12 4.54
N ALA A 24 -8.28 11.34 4.98
CA ALA A 24 -8.75 10.80 6.26
C ALA A 24 -8.78 9.27 6.26
N PHE A 25 -9.14 8.66 5.13
CA PHE A 25 -9.08 7.20 4.98
C PHE A 25 -7.65 6.68 5.18
N ARG A 26 -6.68 7.30 4.52
CA ARG A 26 -5.27 6.91 4.62
C ARG A 26 -4.72 7.12 6.03
N GLU A 27 -5.13 8.19 6.70
CA GLU A 27 -4.76 8.43 8.09
C GLU A 27 -5.32 7.37 9.03
N GLN A 28 -6.60 7.01 8.87
CA GLN A 28 -7.20 5.92 9.64
C GLN A 28 -6.51 4.57 9.38
N ALA A 29 -6.11 4.32 8.13
CA ALA A 29 -5.35 3.10 7.81
C ALA A 29 -4.00 3.07 8.53
N CYS A 30 -3.31 4.20 8.64
CA CYS A 30 -2.08 4.32 9.42
C CYS A 30 -2.33 4.01 10.90
N GLU A 31 -3.39 4.56 11.47
CA GLU A 31 -3.77 4.30 12.86
C GLU A 31 -4.11 2.82 13.09
N LYS A 32 -4.82 2.21 12.15
CA LYS A 32 -5.21 0.80 12.24
C LYS A 32 -4.00 -0.14 12.21
N THR A 33 -2.94 0.24 11.53
CA THR A 33 -1.67 -0.50 11.53
C THR A 33 -0.75 -0.11 12.67
N LYS A 34 -1.23 0.69 13.64
CA LYS A 34 -0.52 1.11 14.85
C LYS A 34 0.73 1.94 14.56
N ALA A 35 0.67 2.80 13.56
CA ALA A 35 1.76 3.73 13.28
C ALA A 35 1.97 4.68 14.47
N LEU A 36 3.22 4.89 14.83
CA LEU A 36 3.61 5.83 15.89
C LEU A 36 3.39 7.28 15.44
N SER A 37 3.65 7.53 14.16
CA SER A 37 3.39 8.80 13.50
C SER A 37 3.21 8.56 12.01
N TYR A 38 2.57 9.49 11.33
CA TYR A 38 2.35 9.38 9.89
C TYR A 38 2.20 10.75 9.26
N ASP A 39 2.44 10.78 7.95
CA ASP A 39 2.21 11.94 7.09
C ASP A 39 1.57 11.45 5.80
N VAL A 40 0.40 11.99 5.47
CA VAL A 40 -0.36 11.62 4.27
C VAL A 40 -0.55 12.87 3.42
N THR A 41 -0.16 12.79 2.15
CA THR A 41 -0.42 13.84 1.17
C THR A 41 -1.14 13.27 -0.04
N VAL A 42 -2.15 13.98 -0.50
CA VAL A 42 -2.85 13.69 -1.75
C VAL A 42 -2.79 14.96 -2.59
N SER A 43 -2.21 14.84 -3.78
CA SER A 43 -1.99 16.01 -4.64
C SER A 43 -2.28 15.67 -6.09
N ALA A 44 -2.64 16.69 -6.88
CA ALA A 44 -2.80 16.56 -8.32
C ALA A 44 -1.45 16.82 -9.01
N SER A 45 -1.18 16.03 -10.06
CA SER A 45 -0.02 16.20 -10.93
C SER A 45 -0.47 16.02 -12.37
N GLY A 46 -0.81 17.12 -13.06
CA GLY A 46 -1.47 17.07 -14.35
C GLY A 46 -2.84 16.39 -14.22
N THR A 47 -3.06 15.31 -14.98
CA THR A 47 -4.28 14.49 -14.87
C THR A 47 -4.16 13.36 -13.85
N ASP A 48 -3.00 13.21 -13.21
CA ASP A 48 -2.74 12.18 -12.23
C ASP A 48 -3.06 12.66 -10.82
N THR A 49 -3.36 11.70 -9.93
CA THR A 49 -3.51 11.94 -8.50
C THR A 49 -2.41 11.16 -7.78
N VAL A 50 -1.60 11.84 -7.00
CA VAL A 50 -0.48 11.25 -6.26
C VAL A 50 -0.85 11.13 -4.79
N VAL A 51 -0.82 9.92 -4.27
CA VAL A 51 -1.01 9.63 -2.84
C VAL A 51 0.34 9.20 -2.27
N ARG A 52 0.83 9.95 -1.28
CA ARG A 52 2.06 9.61 -0.58
C ARG A 52 1.76 9.41 0.89
N VAL A 53 2.13 8.25 1.39
CA VAL A 53 1.96 7.88 2.80
C VAL A 53 3.32 7.55 3.38
N SER A 54 3.70 8.26 4.43
CA SER A 54 4.87 7.96 5.23
C SER A 54 4.42 7.60 6.64
N ARG A 55 4.82 6.45 7.15
CA ARG A 55 4.45 6.02 8.49
C ARG A 55 5.65 5.47 9.25
N LYS A 56 5.76 5.89 10.51
CA LYS A 56 6.78 5.39 11.42
C LYS A 56 6.16 4.29 12.28
N MET A 57 6.81 3.15 12.34
CA MET A 57 6.31 1.96 13.00
C MET A 57 7.35 1.39 13.95
N GLU A 58 6.90 0.69 14.99
CA GLU A 58 7.80 -0.10 15.80
C GLU A 58 8.34 -1.28 15.00
N ALA A 59 9.63 -1.52 15.12
CA ALA A 59 10.29 -2.66 14.49
C ALA A 59 10.14 -3.90 15.37
N THR A 60 8.93 -4.49 15.36
CA THR A 60 8.61 -5.70 16.10
C THR A 60 8.60 -6.92 15.19
N ASP A 61 8.79 -8.12 15.76
CA ASP A 61 8.73 -9.39 15.02
C ASP A 61 9.68 -9.46 13.81
N ILE A 62 10.83 -8.81 13.93
CA ILE A 62 11.84 -8.77 12.88
C ILE A 62 12.79 -9.95 13.08
N PRO A 63 13.08 -10.74 12.02
CA PRO A 63 14.07 -11.80 12.09
C PRO A 63 15.44 -11.27 12.55
N ASP A 64 16.17 -12.03 13.36
CA ASP A 64 17.48 -11.63 13.86
C ASP A 64 18.45 -11.21 12.76
N MET A 65 18.39 -11.87 11.62
CA MET A 65 19.23 -11.54 10.46
C MET A 65 18.96 -10.12 9.90
N ALA A 66 17.80 -9.56 10.19
CA ALA A 66 17.40 -8.23 9.70
C ALA A 66 17.67 -7.13 10.72
N ARG A 67 17.88 -7.45 11.98
CA ARG A 67 17.99 -6.44 13.06
C ARG A 67 19.13 -5.46 12.86
N LYS A 68 20.20 -5.86 12.21
CA LYS A 68 21.33 -4.97 11.93
C LYS A 68 21.01 -3.87 10.90
N PHE A 69 19.92 -4.03 10.14
CA PHE A 69 19.50 -3.05 9.12
C PHE A 69 18.42 -2.10 9.62
N VAL A 70 17.80 -2.41 10.77
CA VAL A 70 16.73 -1.58 11.33
C VAL A 70 17.01 -1.30 12.81
N GLY A 71 16.62 -0.13 13.27
CA GLY A 71 16.68 0.23 14.68
C GLY A 71 15.41 -0.23 15.42
N GLU A 72 15.03 0.51 16.45
CA GLU A 72 13.81 0.24 17.22
C GLU A 72 12.55 0.60 16.45
N THR A 73 12.66 1.51 15.46
CA THR A 73 11.58 1.93 14.60
C THR A 73 11.99 1.86 13.14
N LEU A 74 11.00 1.79 12.26
CA LEU A 74 11.23 1.88 10.82
C LEU A 74 10.22 2.84 10.21
N THR A 75 10.60 3.47 9.10
CA THR A 75 9.74 4.39 8.37
C THR A 75 9.43 3.79 7.00
N VAL A 76 8.15 3.50 6.77
CA VAL A 76 7.66 3.01 5.48
C VAL A 76 7.13 4.19 4.67
N VAL A 77 7.63 4.36 3.47
CA VAL A 77 7.17 5.39 2.54
C VAL A 77 6.59 4.72 1.31
N GLN A 78 5.36 5.08 0.98
CA GLN A 78 4.64 4.54 -0.17
C GLN A 78 4.09 5.68 -1.01
N THR A 79 4.25 5.58 -2.32
CA THR A 79 3.71 6.54 -3.28
C THR A 79 2.90 5.80 -4.33
N GLU A 80 1.66 6.24 -4.53
CA GLU A 80 0.79 5.74 -5.59
C GLU A 80 0.51 6.89 -6.55
N THR A 81 0.77 6.67 -7.82
CA THR A 81 0.45 7.63 -8.88
C THR A 81 -0.73 7.08 -9.67
N TRP A 82 -1.92 7.59 -9.34
CA TRP A 82 -3.17 7.17 -9.99
C TRP A 82 -3.38 7.96 -11.26
N HIS A 83 -3.50 7.26 -12.38
CA HIS A 83 -3.73 7.86 -13.70
C HIS A 83 -5.22 8.20 -13.89
N ALA A 84 -5.51 9.01 -14.90
CA ALA A 84 -6.89 9.37 -15.25
C ALA A 84 -7.71 8.12 -15.56
N ALA A 85 -9.03 8.20 -15.29
CA ALA A 85 -9.94 7.10 -15.56
C ALA A 85 -9.97 6.77 -17.06
N ALA A 86 -9.99 5.48 -17.38
CA ALA A 86 -10.24 5.00 -18.73
C ALA A 86 -11.72 5.21 -19.11
N ALA A 87 -12.07 4.98 -20.38
CA ALA A 87 -13.44 5.16 -20.88
C ALA A 87 -14.46 4.28 -20.13
N ASP A 88 -14.05 3.11 -19.63
CA ASP A 88 -14.89 2.20 -18.85
C ASP A 88 -14.95 2.54 -17.35
N GLY A 89 -14.31 3.63 -16.94
CA GLY A 89 -14.25 4.06 -15.54
C GLY A 89 -13.15 3.39 -14.73
N SER A 90 -12.41 2.44 -15.29
CA SER A 90 -11.30 1.80 -14.58
C SER A 90 -10.13 2.77 -14.40
N ARG A 91 -9.35 2.53 -13.35
CA ARG A 91 -8.14 3.31 -13.06
C ARG A 91 -6.98 2.40 -12.74
N THR A 92 -5.80 2.86 -13.11
CA THR A 92 -4.54 2.18 -12.77
C THR A 92 -3.63 3.14 -12.04
N ALA A 93 -2.75 2.59 -11.20
CA ALA A 93 -1.72 3.35 -10.52
C ALA A 93 -0.38 2.65 -10.62
N ASP A 94 0.68 3.45 -10.65
CA ASP A 94 2.03 2.98 -10.38
C ASP A 94 2.27 3.08 -8.87
N VAL A 95 2.81 2.02 -8.29
CA VAL A 95 3.08 1.94 -6.86
C VAL A 95 4.58 1.79 -6.64
N ALA A 96 5.13 2.60 -5.76
CA ALA A 96 6.51 2.50 -5.32
C ALA A 96 6.58 2.69 -3.81
N GLY A 97 7.50 1.97 -3.17
CA GLY A 97 7.68 2.12 -1.73
C GLY A 97 9.05 1.68 -1.28
N GLU A 98 9.39 2.08 -0.09
CA GLU A 98 10.65 1.75 0.56
C GLU A 98 10.51 1.75 2.06
N ILE A 99 11.39 1.04 2.72
CA ILE A 99 11.65 1.26 4.14
C ILE A 99 12.91 2.13 4.21
N ALA A 100 12.75 3.35 4.72
CA ALA A 100 13.82 4.36 4.71
C ALA A 100 15.09 3.85 5.38
N ASN A 101 16.23 4.16 4.76
CA ASN A 101 17.56 3.77 5.25
C ASN A 101 17.79 2.24 5.34
N THR A 102 17.05 1.48 4.56
CA THR A 102 17.21 0.03 4.45
C THR A 102 17.27 -0.39 2.99
N PRO A 103 17.78 -1.59 2.68
CA PRO A 103 17.80 -2.10 1.31
C PRO A 103 16.46 -2.70 0.85
N VAL A 104 15.33 -2.33 1.48
CA VAL A 104 13.99 -2.84 1.15
C VAL A 104 13.27 -1.86 0.24
N THR A 105 12.83 -2.36 -0.93
CA THR A 105 11.99 -1.60 -1.87
C THR A 105 10.82 -2.44 -2.34
N LEU A 106 9.75 -1.77 -2.72
CA LEU A 106 8.63 -2.42 -3.42
C LEU A 106 8.24 -1.57 -4.63
N LYS A 107 7.75 -2.24 -5.66
CA LYS A 107 7.34 -1.61 -6.91
C LYS A 107 6.27 -2.44 -7.58
N GLY A 108 5.30 -1.79 -8.19
CA GLY A 108 4.27 -2.51 -8.93
C GLY A 108 3.12 -1.63 -9.36
N THR A 109 1.94 -2.20 -9.39
CA THR A 109 0.74 -1.54 -9.91
C THR A 109 -0.46 -1.82 -9.00
N ALA A 110 -1.43 -0.91 -9.07
CA ALA A 110 -2.77 -1.11 -8.50
C ALA A 110 -3.79 -0.83 -9.60
N ARG A 111 -4.94 -1.48 -9.50
CA ARG A 111 -6.02 -1.30 -10.48
C ARG A 111 -7.37 -1.32 -9.78
N ILE A 112 -8.25 -0.42 -10.18
CA ILE A 112 -9.65 -0.38 -9.77
C ILE A 112 -10.48 -0.58 -11.03
N ALA A 113 -11.32 -1.61 -11.04
CA ALA A 113 -12.16 -1.93 -12.18
C ALA A 113 -13.46 -2.60 -11.76
N ARG A 114 -14.51 -2.38 -12.53
CA ARG A 114 -15.78 -3.05 -12.30
C ARG A 114 -15.66 -4.55 -12.61
N ASP A 115 -16.30 -5.35 -11.79
CA ASP A 115 -16.45 -6.79 -11.97
C ASP A 115 -17.89 -7.16 -11.63
N GLY A 116 -18.73 -7.28 -12.67
CA GLY A 116 -20.16 -7.47 -12.48
C GLY A 116 -20.80 -6.30 -11.74
N ALA A 117 -21.49 -6.59 -10.65
CA ALA A 117 -22.14 -5.58 -9.81
C ALA A 117 -21.19 -4.94 -8.79
N GLN A 118 -19.98 -5.48 -8.67
CA GLN A 118 -18.98 -5.02 -7.71
C GLN A 118 -17.82 -4.30 -8.41
N THR A 119 -16.96 -3.70 -7.60
CA THR A 119 -15.67 -3.14 -8.05
C THR A 119 -14.56 -3.92 -7.37
N VAL A 120 -13.55 -4.29 -8.13
CA VAL A 120 -12.35 -4.98 -7.61
C VAL A 120 -11.18 -4.00 -7.62
N GLN A 121 -10.50 -3.92 -6.49
CA GLN A 121 -9.19 -3.30 -6.37
C GLN A 121 -8.16 -4.43 -6.34
N ALA A 122 -7.27 -4.46 -7.33
CA ALA A 122 -6.20 -5.43 -7.42
C ALA A 122 -4.85 -4.75 -7.25
N ILE A 123 -3.95 -5.38 -6.50
CA ILE A 123 -2.60 -4.89 -6.23
C ILE A 123 -1.61 -5.98 -6.62
N ASP A 124 -0.60 -5.60 -7.37
CA ASP A 124 0.48 -6.50 -7.82
C ASP A 124 1.81 -5.80 -7.57
N LEU A 125 2.56 -6.31 -6.60
CA LEU A 125 3.81 -5.71 -6.14
C LEU A 125 4.96 -6.71 -6.25
N ASP A 126 6.16 -6.21 -6.52
CA ASP A 126 7.40 -6.94 -6.36
C ASP A 126 8.19 -6.33 -5.20
N VAL A 127 8.49 -7.15 -4.20
CA VAL A 127 9.22 -6.76 -2.99
C VAL A 127 10.64 -7.27 -3.12
N LYS A 128 11.61 -6.38 -2.94
CA LYS A 128 13.02 -6.69 -3.05
C LYS A 128 13.79 -6.26 -1.81
N VAL A 129 14.60 -7.17 -1.29
CA VAL A 129 15.57 -6.88 -0.23
C VAL A 129 16.96 -7.06 -0.84
N ALA A 130 17.63 -5.93 -1.12
CA ALA A 130 18.92 -5.93 -1.84
C ALA A 130 20.09 -6.17 -0.88
N VAL A 131 20.11 -7.35 -0.27
CA VAL A 131 21.21 -7.82 0.60
C VAL A 131 21.75 -9.13 0.04
N PRO A 132 23.03 -9.19 -0.31
CA PRO A 132 23.63 -10.42 -0.83
C PRO A 132 23.44 -11.60 0.14
N LEU A 133 23.12 -12.77 -0.38
CA LEU A 133 22.97 -14.05 0.30
C LEU A 133 21.73 -14.19 1.19
N ILE A 134 21.31 -13.13 1.89
CA ILE A 134 20.19 -13.20 2.85
C ILE A 134 18.94 -12.46 2.38
N GLY A 135 19.06 -11.59 1.38
CA GLY A 135 17.92 -10.77 0.92
C GLY A 135 16.70 -11.58 0.54
N LYS A 136 16.86 -12.63 -0.25
CA LYS A 136 15.77 -13.50 -0.66
C LYS A 136 15.10 -14.23 0.50
N LYS A 137 15.86 -14.53 1.55
CA LYS A 137 15.32 -15.17 2.76
C LYS A 137 14.49 -14.20 3.60
N MET A 138 14.77 -12.91 3.47
CA MET A 138 14.05 -11.85 4.19
C MET A 138 12.77 -11.42 3.49
N GLU A 139 12.70 -11.55 2.17
CA GLU A 139 11.55 -11.10 1.38
C GLU A 139 10.21 -11.67 1.85
N PRO A 140 10.07 -12.97 2.19
CA PRO A 140 8.80 -13.50 2.70
C PRO A 140 8.28 -12.78 3.94
N PHE A 141 9.16 -12.37 4.86
CA PHE A 141 8.76 -11.65 6.08
C PHE A 141 8.24 -10.27 5.74
N VAL A 142 8.87 -9.58 4.79
CA VAL A 142 8.42 -8.26 4.33
C VAL A 142 7.09 -8.39 3.60
N VAL A 143 6.94 -9.37 2.73
CA VAL A 143 5.70 -9.63 2.00
C VAL A 143 4.55 -9.91 2.98
N ASP A 144 4.78 -10.74 3.99
CA ASP A 144 3.74 -11.06 4.99
C ASP A 144 3.31 -9.81 5.76
N ALA A 145 4.25 -8.94 6.13
CA ALA A 145 3.95 -7.69 6.82
C ALA A 145 3.13 -6.74 5.94
N ILE A 146 3.49 -6.61 4.67
CA ILE A 146 2.76 -5.79 3.70
C ILE A 146 1.35 -6.36 3.49
N ARG A 147 1.23 -7.67 3.31
CA ARG A 147 -0.06 -8.35 3.15
C ARG A 147 -0.99 -8.08 4.33
N SER A 148 -0.47 -8.19 5.55
CA SER A 148 -1.23 -7.91 6.76
C SER A 148 -1.72 -6.45 6.81
N GLY A 149 -0.86 -5.51 6.45
CA GLY A 149 -1.23 -4.09 6.39
C GLY A 149 -2.29 -3.80 5.33
N LEU A 150 -2.14 -4.37 4.15
CA LEU A 150 -3.11 -4.22 3.06
C LEU A 150 -4.46 -4.84 3.42
N GLN A 151 -4.47 -5.97 4.12
CA GLN A 151 -5.73 -6.60 4.56
C GLN A 151 -6.48 -5.68 5.51
N LYS A 152 -5.80 -5.06 6.47
CA LYS A 152 -6.40 -4.08 7.38
C LYS A 152 -6.97 -2.87 6.65
N GLU A 153 -6.25 -2.41 5.64
CA GLU A 153 -6.70 -1.29 4.80
C GLU A 153 -7.93 -1.67 3.97
N HIS A 154 -7.95 -2.88 3.40
CA HIS A 154 -9.13 -3.39 2.67
C HIS A 154 -10.34 -3.51 3.59
N ASP A 155 -10.18 -4.02 4.80
CA ASP A 155 -11.25 -4.15 5.78
C ASP A 155 -11.82 -2.76 6.13
N LEU A 156 -10.95 -1.78 6.33
CA LEU A 156 -11.36 -0.40 6.56
C LEU A 156 -12.08 0.18 5.32
N GLY A 157 -11.61 -0.13 4.13
CA GLY A 157 -12.23 0.27 2.88
C GLY A 157 -13.66 -0.27 2.74
N HIS A 158 -13.89 -1.51 3.14
CA HIS A 158 -15.25 -2.08 3.17
C HIS A 158 -16.17 -1.30 4.12
N ASP A 159 -15.69 -0.91 5.29
CA ASP A 159 -16.46 -0.10 6.23
C ASP A 159 -16.82 1.26 5.63
N TRP A 160 -15.88 1.90 4.95
CA TRP A 160 -16.10 3.18 4.28
C TRP A 160 -17.09 3.08 3.12
N ALA A 161 -17.01 2.00 2.33
CA ALA A 161 -17.92 1.77 1.21
C ALA A 161 -19.36 1.50 1.66
N GLY A 162 -19.55 1.01 2.88
CA GLY A 162 -20.87 0.75 3.45
C GLY A 162 -21.59 1.96 4.05
N LYS A 163 -20.94 3.12 4.01
CA LYS A 163 -21.50 4.36 4.63
C LYS A 163 -22.22 5.24 3.64
#